data_456fde51a9d768533512ce8adf365f25
#
_entry.id   456fde51a9d768533512ce8adf365f25
#
_cell.length_a   1.000
_cell.length_b   1.000
_cell.length_c   1.000
_cell.angle_alpha   90.00
_cell.angle_beta   90.00
_cell.angle_gamma   90.00
#
_symmetry.space_group_name_H-M   'P 1'
#
loop_
_entity.id
_entity.type
_entity.pdbx_description
1 polymer ?
#
loop_
_entity_poly.entity_id
_entity_poly.type
_entity_poly.pdbx_seq_one_letter_code
_entity_poly.pdbx_strand_id
1 'polypeptide(L)'
;MSEGDNRRLVRRALDEIYTKGDLDLADELIHPDFVDHDSEQAAQPTGPENVRRTVRHLHGMFGDLRFEVRDEIAEGDKVVQLVTMSGRHTGPLMGREPTDRTFAVRHIYIWRIADGKIADHWGSRDDLGLLGQLGLLPISEA
;
A
#
# COMPACT_ATOMS: atom_id res chain seq x y z
N MET A 1 22.33 5.10 6.53
CA MET A 1 21.65 5.65 5.35
C MET A 1 21.11 7.02 5.66
N SER A 2 21.17 7.90 4.69
CA SER A 2 20.63 9.25 4.86
C SER A 2 19.10 9.25 4.70
N GLU A 3 18.49 10.34 5.12
CA GLU A 3 17.04 10.54 4.91
C GLU A 3 16.70 10.56 3.42
N GLY A 4 17.59 11.10 2.60
CA GLY A 4 17.42 11.06 1.15
C GLY A 4 17.45 9.64 0.58
N ASP A 5 18.35 8.80 1.10
CA ASP A 5 18.41 7.39 0.72
C ASP A 5 17.13 6.67 1.14
N ASN A 6 16.61 6.98 2.33
CA ASN A 6 15.38 6.37 2.83
C ASN A 6 14.18 6.74 1.96
N ARG A 7 14.09 8.00 1.53
CA ARG A 7 13.03 8.44 0.61
C ARG A 7 13.10 7.68 -0.70
N ARG A 8 14.29 7.54 -1.27
CA ARG A 8 14.47 6.83 -2.55
C ARG A 8 14.09 5.36 -2.43
N LEU A 9 14.46 4.73 -1.32
CA LEU A 9 14.13 3.33 -1.06
C LEU A 9 12.62 3.13 -1.02
N VAL A 10 11.91 3.95 -0.25
CA VAL A 10 10.46 3.84 -0.09
C VAL A 10 9.74 4.14 -1.41
N ARG A 11 10.18 5.16 -2.13
CA ARG A 11 9.60 5.47 -3.44
C ARG A 11 9.82 4.35 -4.45
N ARG A 12 10.99 3.75 -4.42
CA ARG A 12 11.29 2.63 -5.30
C ARG A 12 10.37 1.44 -5.00
N ALA A 13 10.18 1.13 -3.73
CA ALA A 13 9.27 0.05 -3.33
C ALA A 13 7.84 0.34 -3.77
N LEU A 14 7.36 1.56 -3.53
CA LEU A 14 6.00 1.94 -3.87
C LEU A 14 5.77 1.88 -5.39
N ASP A 15 6.75 2.29 -6.17
CA ASP A 15 6.65 2.35 -7.62
C ASP A 15 6.80 0.99 -8.27
N GLU A 16 7.82 0.24 -7.89
CA GLU A 16 8.16 -1.01 -8.57
C GLU A 16 7.46 -2.22 -7.99
N ILE A 17 7.28 -2.27 -6.68
CA ILE A 17 6.61 -3.42 -6.06
C ILE A 17 5.10 -3.21 -6.02
N TYR A 18 4.65 -2.14 -5.38
CA TYR A 18 3.20 -1.92 -5.16
C TYR A 18 2.48 -1.54 -6.45
N THR A 19 3.05 -0.64 -7.24
CA THR A 19 2.41 -0.18 -8.48
C THR A 19 2.58 -1.17 -9.61
N LYS A 20 3.83 -1.55 -9.90
CA LYS A 20 4.13 -2.40 -11.06
C LYS A 20 3.98 -3.89 -10.77
N GLY A 21 3.95 -4.28 -9.51
CA GLY A 21 3.78 -5.68 -9.14
C GLY A 21 5.05 -6.51 -9.27
N ASP A 22 6.23 -5.88 -9.23
CA ASP A 22 7.50 -6.62 -9.30
C ASP A 22 7.81 -7.26 -7.95
N LEU A 23 7.29 -8.44 -7.73
CA LEU A 23 7.39 -9.15 -6.46
C LEU A 23 8.80 -9.67 -6.18
N ASP A 24 9.63 -9.83 -7.22
CA ASP A 24 11.00 -10.31 -7.04
C ASP A 24 11.86 -9.30 -6.30
N LEU A 25 11.53 -8.01 -6.38
CA LEU A 25 12.24 -6.97 -5.66
C LEU A 25 11.96 -6.97 -4.16
N ALA A 26 10.96 -7.68 -3.70
CA ALA A 26 10.60 -7.68 -2.28
C ALA A 26 11.75 -8.16 -1.40
N ASP A 27 12.48 -9.18 -1.83
CA ASP A 27 13.62 -9.69 -1.05
C ASP A 27 14.76 -8.67 -0.95
N GLU A 28 14.91 -7.81 -1.96
CA GLU A 28 15.96 -6.80 -1.97
C GLU A 28 15.61 -5.59 -1.11
N LEU A 29 14.36 -5.13 -1.17
CA LEU A 29 13.96 -3.86 -0.57
C LEU A 29 13.30 -3.99 0.80
N ILE A 30 12.77 -5.17 1.13
CA ILE A 30 12.00 -5.40 2.36
C ILE A 30 12.85 -6.20 3.34
N HIS A 31 12.88 -5.74 4.58
CA HIS A 31 13.62 -6.40 5.66
C HIS A 31 13.04 -7.79 5.95
N PRO A 32 13.89 -8.78 6.26
CA PRO A 32 13.39 -10.13 6.61
C PRO A 32 12.38 -10.16 7.76
N ASP A 33 12.46 -9.19 8.67
CA ASP A 33 11.58 -9.11 9.83
C ASP A 33 10.47 -8.06 9.65
N PHE A 34 10.19 -7.64 8.43
CA PHE A 34 9.19 -6.62 8.14
C PHE A 34 7.85 -6.94 8.77
N VAL A 35 7.24 -5.92 9.39
CA VAL A 35 5.90 -6.00 9.98
C VAL A 35 5.01 -4.91 9.40
N ASP A 36 3.84 -5.31 8.92
CA ASP A 36 2.80 -4.39 8.51
C ASP A 36 1.84 -4.21 9.69
N HIS A 37 1.85 -3.03 10.28
CA HIS A 37 1.03 -2.72 11.45
C HIS A 37 -0.42 -2.39 11.11
N ASP A 38 -0.74 -2.29 9.82
CA ASP A 38 -2.12 -2.06 9.39
C ASP A 38 -2.95 -3.32 9.38
N SER A 39 -2.29 -4.47 9.35
CA SER A 39 -3.01 -5.72 9.26
C SER A 39 -3.60 -6.09 10.61
N GLU A 40 -4.91 -6.23 10.65
CA GLU A 40 -5.60 -6.68 11.85
C GLU A 40 -5.69 -8.19 11.92
N GLN A 41 -5.24 -8.89 10.89
CA GLN A 41 -5.31 -10.34 10.87
C GLN A 41 -4.11 -10.94 11.59
N ALA A 42 -4.40 -11.71 12.62
CA ALA A 42 -3.38 -12.27 13.49
C ALA A 42 -2.40 -13.22 12.81
N ALA A 43 -2.71 -13.71 11.63
CA ALA A 43 -1.91 -14.72 10.94
C ALA A 43 -1.14 -14.18 9.73
N GLN A 44 -0.83 -12.90 9.70
CA GLN A 44 -0.06 -12.35 8.59
C GLN A 44 1.41 -12.76 8.70
N PRO A 45 2.04 -13.14 7.59
CA PRO A 45 3.46 -13.44 7.62
C PRO A 45 4.27 -12.16 7.86
N THR A 46 5.48 -12.31 8.36
CA THR A 46 6.44 -11.21 8.43
C THR A 46 7.34 -11.25 7.20
N GLY A 47 8.10 -10.19 6.99
CA GLY A 47 9.10 -10.13 5.93
C GLY A 47 8.53 -9.90 4.55
N PRO A 48 9.36 -10.14 3.52
CA PRO A 48 8.96 -9.90 2.13
C PRO A 48 7.68 -10.60 1.69
N GLU A 49 7.37 -11.75 2.27
CA GLU A 49 6.16 -12.47 1.90
C GLU A 49 4.89 -11.71 2.29
N ASN A 50 4.93 -10.94 3.38
CA ASN A 50 3.80 -10.08 3.74
C ASN A 50 3.51 -9.08 2.62
N VAL A 51 4.55 -8.44 2.10
CA VAL A 51 4.41 -7.46 1.02
C VAL A 51 3.90 -8.13 -0.25
N ARG A 52 4.45 -9.30 -0.60
CA ARG A 52 3.99 -10.03 -1.79
C ARG A 52 2.50 -10.35 -1.71
N ARG A 53 2.03 -10.80 -0.55
CA ARG A 53 0.60 -11.11 -0.36
C ARG A 53 -0.27 -9.87 -0.49
N THR A 54 0.15 -8.77 0.11
CA THR A 54 -0.56 -7.50 0.02
C THR A 54 -0.68 -7.04 -1.43
N VAL A 55 0.43 -7.09 -2.17
CA VAL A 55 0.46 -6.64 -3.57
C VAL A 55 -0.41 -7.54 -4.46
N ARG A 56 -0.31 -8.86 -4.29
CA ARG A 56 -1.19 -9.78 -5.04
C ARG A 56 -2.65 -9.51 -4.76
N HIS A 57 -2.99 -9.25 -3.49
CA HIS A 57 -4.36 -8.97 -3.09
C HIS A 57 -4.87 -7.68 -3.74
N LEU A 58 -4.07 -6.61 -3.71
CA LEU A 58 -4.44 -5.35 -4.32
C LEU A 58 -4.61 -5.48 -5.84
N HIS A 59 -3.67 -6.13 -6.51
CA HIS A 59 -3.74 -6.31 -7.95
C HIS A 59 -4.84 -7.29 -8.37
N GLY A 60 -5.29 -8.14 -7.47
CA GLY A 60 -6.44 -9.00 -7.70
C GLY A 60 -7.77 -8.26 -7.66
N MET A 61 -7.83 -7.14 -6.95
CA MET A 61 -9.04 -6.34 -6.83
C MET A 61 -9.08 -5.20 -7.83
N PHE A 62 -7.91 -4.62 -8.14
CA PHE A 62 -7.84 -3.36 -8.89
C PHE A 62 -6.89 -3.47 -10.08
N GLY A 63 -7.36 -3.00 -11.25
CA GLY A 63 -6.51 -2.75 -12.40
C GLY A 63 -6.06 -1.30 -12.42
N ASP A 64 -5.08 -0.99 -13.26
CA ASP A 64 -4.54 0.36 -13.43
C ASP A 64 -4.13 1.00 -12.10
N LEU A 65 -3.65 0.20 -11.19
CA LEU A 65 -3.32 0.64 -9.83
C LEU A 65 -2.12 1.58 -9.86
N ARG A 66 -2.27 2.72 -9.18
CA ARG A 66 -1.22 3.75 -9.10
C ARG A 66 -1.14 4.29 -7.68
N PHE A 67 0.08 4.58 -7.25
CA PHE A 67 0.35 5.23 -5.98
C PHE A 67 1.17 6.48 -6.28
N GLU A 68 0.59 7.66 -6.05
CA GLU A 68 1.25 8.93 -6.31
C GLU A 68 1.57 9.62 -5.01
N VAL A 69 2.86 9.86 -4.76
CA VAL A 69 3.30 10.59 -3.56
C VAL A 69 3.01 12.07 -3.77
N ARG A 70 2.15 12.62 -2.90
CA ARG A 70 1.75 14.03 -2.95
C ARG A 70 2.63 14.90 -2.05
N ASP A 71 3.08 14.35 -0.94
CA ASP A 71 3.95 15.03 0.00
C ASP A 71 4.74 13.99 0.76
N GLU A 72 5.91 14.36 1.27
CA GLU A 72 6.81 13.42 1.90
C GLU A 72 7.70 14.10 2.92
N ILE A 73 7.81 13.50 4.09
CA ILE A 73 8.65 14.00 5.17
C ILE A 73 9.52 12.84 5.65
N ALA A 74 10.80 13.06 5.74
CA ALA A 74 11.72 12.06 6.28
C ALA A 74 12.45 12.63 7.49
N GLU A 75 12.50 11.84 8.56
CA GLU A 75 13.22 12.20 9.76
C GLU A 75 13.76 10.92 10.40
N GLY A 76 15.07 10.90 10.66
CA GLY A 76 15.72 9.72 11.22
C GLY A 76 15.54 8.51 10.32
N ASP A 77 15.03 7.42 10.87
CA ASP A 77 14.81 6.17 10.15
C ASP A 77 13.39 6.06 9.56
N LYS A 78 12.61 7.13 9.58
CA LYS A 78 11.22 7.09 9.12
C LYS A 78 10.96 7.99 7.92
N VAL A 79 10.05 7.56 7.08
CA VAL A 79 9.52 8.35 5.97
C VAL A 79 8.01 8.36 6.08
N VAL A 80 7.41 9.54 6.03
CA VAL A 80 5.95 9.73 6.05
C VAL A 80 5.52 10.26 4.70
N GLN A 81 4.49 9.66 4.14
CA GLN A 81 4.01 10.05 2.82
C GLN A 81 2.51 10.29 2.82
N LEU A 82 2.11 11.36 2.16
CA LEU A 82 0.72 11.56 1.73
C LEU A 82 0.63 11.02 0.31
N VAL A 83 -0.22 10.02 0.09
CA VAL A 83 -0.28 9.28 -1.17
C VAL A 83 -1.70 9.29 -1.71
N THR A 84 -1.84 9.41 -3.02
CA THR A 84 -3.11 9.12 -3.70
C THR A 84 -2.99 7.73 -4.30
N MET A 85 -3.85 6.81 -3.86
CA MET A 85 -3.99 5.50 -4.49
C MET A 85 -5.17 5.57 -5.44
N SER A 86 -4.97 5.20 -6.68
CA SER A 86 -6.02 5.20 -7.69
C SER A 86 -6.02 3.91 -8.49
N GLY A 87 -7.14 3.62 -9.12
CA GLY A 87 -7.27 2.42 -9.93
C GLY A 87 -8.70 2.22 -10.41
N ARG A 88 -8.96 1.02 -10.90
CA ARG A 88 -10.27 0.59 -11.38
C ARG A 88 -10.64 -0.72 -10.68
N HIS A 89 -11.88 -0.84 -10.26
CA HIS A 89 -12.37 -2.04 -9.58
C HIS A 89 -12.64 -3.13 -10.61
N THR A 90 -11.71 -4.07 -10.77
CA THR A 90 -11.76 -5.09 -11.81
C THR A 90 -11.84 -6.52 -11.29
N GLY A 91 -11.67 -6.73 -10.00
CA GLY A 91 -11.78 -8.05 -9.37
C GLY A 91 -12.65 -8.02 -8.11
N PRO A 92 -12.96 -9.16 -7.54
CA PRO A 92 -13.85 -9.21 -6.38
C PRO A 92 -13.28 -8.46 -5.17
N LEU A 93 -14.12 -7.71 -4.49
CA LEU A 93 -13.76 -6.98 -3.29
C LEU A 93 -14.77 -7.34 -2.19
N MET A 94 -14.29 -7.92 -1.10
CA MET A 94 -15.13 -8.29 0.05
C MET A 94 -16.35 -9.12 -0.39
N GLY A 95 -16.15 -10.05 -1.32
CA GLY A 95 -17.22 -10.89 -1.84
C GLY A 95 -18.14 -10.20 -2.84
N ARG A 96 -17.89 -8.92 -3.17
CA ARG A 96 -18.68 -8.17 -4.13
C ARG A 96 -18.05 -8.25 -5.51
N GLU A 97 -18.89 -8.30 -6.53
CA GLU A 97 -18.42 -8.35 -7.90
C GLU A 97 -17.81 -7.01 -8.33
N PRO A 98 -16.87 -7.03 -9.31
CA PRO A 98 -16.26 -5.80 -9.78
C PRO A 98 -17.29 -4.86 -10.40
N THR A 99 -17.16 -3.57 -10.06
CA THR A 99 -18.05 -2.52 -10.56
C THR A 99 -17.53 -1.84 -11.81
N ASP A 100 -16.26 -2.08 -12.15
CA ASP A 100 -15.54 -1.41 -13.24
C ASP A 100 -15.45 0.11 -13.07
N ARG A 101 -15.74 0.60 -11.87
CA ARG A 101 -15.61 2.02 -11.56
C ARG A 101 -14.18 2.36 -11.17
N THR A 102 -13.79 3.60 -11.43
CA THR A 102 -12.49 4.11 -11.01
C THR A 102 -12.61 4.77 -9.64
N PHE A 103 -11.46 4.87 -8.95
CA PHE A 103 -11.39 5.54 -7.66
C PHE A 103 -10.06 6.28 -7.52
N ALA A 104 -10.03 7.25 -6.63
CA ALA A 104 -8.82 7.91 -6.20
C ALA A 104 -9.03 8.33 -4.75
N VAL A 105 -8.21 7.80 -3.86
CA VAL A 105 -8.33 8.03 -2.41
C VAL A 105 -6.99 8.43 -1.82
N ARG A 106 -7.02 9.15 -0.72
CA ARG A 106 -5.81 9.56 -0.03
C ARG A 106 -5.50 8.63 1.12
N HIS A 107 -4.22 8.28 1.22
CA HIS A 107 -3.68 7.49 2.30
C HIS A 107 -2.51 8.23 2.93
N ILE A 108 -2.22 7.94 4.19
CA ILE A 108 -0.99 8.36 4.83
C ILE A 108 -0.24 7.10 5.23
N TYR A 109 1.02 7.00 4.82
CA TYR A 109 1.89 5.88 5.15
C TYR A 109 3.06 6.35 5.97
N ILE A 110 3.44 5.56 6.97
CA ILE A 110 4.68 5.73 7.70
C ILE A 110 5.51 4.47 7.48
N TRP A 111 6.74 4.65 7.06
CA TRP A 111 7.69 3.57 6.81
C TRP A 111 8.88 3.73 7.74
N ARG A 112 9.35 2.65 8.33
CA ARG A 112 10.60 2.65 9.09
C ARG A 112 11.64 1.82 8.35
N ILE A 113 12.86 2.33 8.27
CA ILE A 113 13.96 1.69 7.56
C ILE A 113 14.98 1.17 8.57
N ALA A 114 15.44 -0.05 8.38
CA ALA A 114 16.49 -0.65 9.18
C ALA A 114 17.39 -1.47 8.27
N ASP A 115 18.69 -1.41 8.47
CA ASP A 115 19.67 -2.16 7.69
C ASP A 115 19.55 -1.94 6.17
N GLY A 116 19.15 -0.73 5.77
CA GLY A 116 19.00 -0.39 4.37
C GLY A 116 17.75 -0.98 3.70
N LYS A 117 16.81 -1.49 4.49
CA LYS A 117 15.58 -2.10 3.99
C LYS A 117 14.37 -1.59 4.77
N ILE A 118 13.19 -1.73 4.17
CA ILE A 118 11.95 -1.33 4.81
C ILE A 118 11.57 -2.38 5.86
N ALA A 119 11.48 -1.94 7.12
CA ALA A 119 11.28 -2.83 8.26
C ALA A 119 9.87 -2.75 8.87
N ASP A 120 9.19 -1.63 8.74
CA ASP A 120 7.85 -1.47 9.28
C ASP A 120 7.02 -0.56 8.38
N HIS A 121 5.71 -0.78 8.39
CA HIS A 121 4.74 0.05 7.68
C HIS A 121 3.52 0.27 8.57
N TRP A 122 3.09 1.52 8.65
CA TRP A 122 1.80 1.91 9.23
C TRP A 122 1.07 2.72 8.17
N GLY A 123 -0.23 2.53 8.07
CA GLY A 123 -1.00 3.30 7.11
C GLY A 123 -2.35 3.71 7.66
N SER A 124 -2.81 4.85 7.26
CA SER A 124 -4.17 5.30 7.48
C SER A 124 -4.81 5.39 6.10
N ARG A 125 -5.88 4.62 5.87
CA ARG A 125 -6.51 4.49 4.56
C ARG A 125 -7.94 5.02 4.59
N ASP A 126 -8.35 5.59 3.47
CA ASP A 126 -9.72 6.05 3.30
C ASP A 126 -10.56 4.93 2.66
N ASP A 127 -10.82 3.88 3.41
CA ASP A 127 -11.60 2.75 2.92
C ASP A 127 -13.07 3.14 2.67
N LEU A 128 -13.61 4.03 3.49
CA LEU A 128 -14.97 4.50 3.31
C LEU A 128 -15.11 5.28 2.01
N GLY A 129 -14.15 6.15 1.71
CA GLY A 129 -14.13 6.88 0.45
C GLY A 129 -14.02 5.94 -0.76
N LEU A 130 -13.20 4.90 -0.64
CA LEU A 130 -13.06 3.89 -1.69
C LEU A 130 -14.41 3.22 -1.97
N LEU A 131 -15.05 2.68 -0.93
CA LEU A 131 -16.32 1.99 -1.09
C LEU A 131 -17.40 2.92 -1.63
N GLY A 132 -17.41 4.18 -1.20
CA GLY A 132 -18.36 5.18 -1.71
C GLY A 132 -18.17 5.44 -3.19
N GLN A 133 -16.93 5.62 -3.63
CA GLN A 133 -16.62 5.86 -5.04
C GLN A 133 -16.97 4.66 -5.92
N LEU A 134 -16.85 3.46 -5.39
CA LEU A 134 -17.21 2.25 -6.13
C LEU A 134 -18.70 1.93 -6.08
N GLY A 135 -19.48 2.70 -5.31
CA GLY A 135 -20.91 2.45 -5.17
C GLY A 135 -21.24 1.24 -4.32
N LEU A 136 -20.34 0.86 -3.44
CA LEU A 136 -20.48 -0.33 -2.61
C LEU A 136 -20.92 -0.04 -1.18
N LEU A 137 -21.05 1.23 -0.80
CA LEU A 137 -21.57 1.56 0.51
C LEU A 137 -23.06 1.27 0.55
N PRO A 138 -23.51 0.69 1.65
CA PRO A 138 -24.91 0.45 1.80
C PRO A 138 -25.51 1.71 2.30
N ILE A 139 -25.53 2.65 1.58
CA ILE A 139 -25.92 3.82 1.99
C ILE A 139 -27.22 3.98 2.33
N SER A 140 -27.69 3.74 2.87
CA SER A 140 -28.60 3.93 3.20
C SER A 140 -29.32 4.64 3.35
N GLU A 141 -29.79 4.55 3.27
CA GLU A 141 -30.47 4.79 3.39
C GLU A 141 -30.94 5.45 4.12
N ALA A 142 -30.62 5.80 4.30
CA ALA A 142 -31.05 6.41 5.32
C ALA A 142 -31.99 7.27 5.26
#